data_140d592120c32d4a30a9f5422ec6707f
#
_entry.id   140d592120c32d4a30a9f5422ec6707f
#
_cell.length_a   1.000
_cell.length_b   1.000
_cell.length_c   1.000
_cell.angle_alpha   90.00
_cell.angle_beta   90.00
_cell.angle_gamma   90.00
#
_symmetry.space_group_name_H-M   'P 1'
#
loop_
_entity.id
_entity.type
_entity.pdbx_description
1 polymer ?
#
loop_
_entity_poly.entity_id
_entity_poly.type
_entity_poly.pdbx_seq_one_letter_code
_entity_poly.pdbx_strand_id
1 'polypeptide(L)'
;MRAAHNDVSLVALFRTTRAEAEAAFGKADVYIEKLIQHAKHIEFQVLADQHGNVVHLGERDCSIQRKHQKLVEETPSLLDDKSRDEMARHVLRATRAIGYQSVGTIEFLVEDDGSHYFLEMNTRIQVEHTITEMVTGLDLVKWQVRVAAGDKLEFDQRDIRVRGHAIECRVNAEDPAQGFAPSPGTLTQYRVPGGPGIRVDSHAYLGYAVSPFYDSLLGKLCAYGDTRDEAIARMRRGLDEYVVEGVHTTIPFHRRVMDDPAFVAGNVHTDFLETSASI
;
A
#
# COMPACT_ATOMS: atom_id res chain seq x y z
N MET A 1 -9.49 -16.85 -3.51
CA MET A 1 -8.89 -17.57 -2.37
C MET A 1 -9.97 -18.00 -1.38
N ARG A 2 -9.76 -19.10 -0.62
CA ARG A 2 -10.69 -19.58 0.41
C ARG A 2 -9.89 -20.05 1.62
N ALA A 3 -10.26 -19.60 2.82
CA ALA A 3 -9.63 -20.03 4.06
C ALA A 3 -10.24 -21.36 4.55
N ALA A 4 -9.40 -22.33 4.90
CA ALA A 4 -9.79 -23.59 5.50
C ALA A 4 -9.26 -23.66 6.93
N HIS A 5 -10.12 -23.99 7.88
CA HIS A 5 -9.78 -24.01 9.31
C HIS A 5 -9.61 -25.43 9.88
N ASN A 6 -9.85 -26.46 9.06
CA ASN A 6 -9.65 -27.87 9.42
C ASN A 6 -9.59 -28.73 8.15
N ASP A 7 -9.16 -29.99 8.30
CA ASP A 7 -8.95 -30.92 7.18
C ASP A 7 -10.24 -31.18 6.38
N VAL A 8 -11.40 -31.26 7.04
CA VAL A 8 -12.69 -31.51 6.37
C VAL A 8 -13.04 -30.34 5.45
N SER A 9 -12.94 -29.10 5.97
CA SER A 9 -13.19 -27.89 5.18
C SER A 9 -12.15 -27.72 4.08
N LEU A 10 -10.88 -28.08 4.32
CA LEU A 10 -9.81 -28.00 3.32
C LEU A 10 -10.13 -28.81 2.07
N VAL A 11 -10.53 -30.09 2.23
CA VAL A 11 -10.85 -30.96 1.09
C VAL A 11 -12.02 -30.40 0.27
N ALA A 12 -13.08 -29.94 0.95
CA ALA A 12 -14.27 -29.40 0.29
C ALA A 12 -13.93 -28.10 -0.47
N LEU A 13 -13.24 -27.17 0.19
CA LEU A 13 -12.89 -25.86 -0.38
C LEU A 13 -11.84 -25.99 -1.49
N PHE A 14 -10.91 -26.91 -1.39
CA PHE A 14 -9.94 -27.20 -2.45
C PHE A 14 -10.65 -27.62 -3.76
N ARG A 15 -11.64 -28.53 -3.66
CA ARG A 15 -12.43 -28.97 -4.83
C ARG A 15 -13.22 -27.80 -5.44
N THR A 16 -13.86 -26.98 -4.61
CA THR A 16 -14.63 -25.82 -5.07
C THR A 16 -13.71 -24.81 -5.76
N THR A 17 -12.56 -24.49 -5.14
CA THR A 17 -11.60 -23.51 -5.71
C THR A 17 -11.02 -24.00 -7.04
N ARG A 18 -10.76 -25.31 -7.20
CA ARG A 18 -10.33 -25.90 -8.48
C ARG A 18 -11.38 -25.71 -9.57
N ALA A 19 -12.65 -26.00 -9.27
CA ALA A 19 -13.74 -25.85 -10.24
C ALA A 19 -13.92 -24.36 -10.64
N GLU A 20 -13.81 -23.44 -9.69
CA GLU A 20 -13.85 -21.98 -9.95
C GLU A 20 -12.67 -21.55 -10.82
N ALA A 21 -11.45 -22.03 -10.53
CA ALA A 21 -10.26 -21.70 -11.31
C ALA A 21 -10.39 -22.22 -12.75
N GLU A 22 -10.88 -23.46 -12.92
CA GLU A 22 -11.10 -24.02 -14.25
C GLU A 22 -12.14 -23.22 -15.04
N ALA A 23 -13.25 -22.83 -14.42
CA ALA A 23 -14.29 -22.04 -15.07
C ALA A 23 -13.81 -20.62 -15.44
N ALA A 24 -12.99 -19.98 -14.59
CA ALA A 24 -12.54 -18.60 -14.79
C ALA A 24 -11.31 -18.48 -15.69
N PHE A 25 -10.37 -19.44 -15.61
CA PHE A 25 -9.05 -19.34 -16.23
C PHE A 25 -8.75 -20.48 -17.23
N GLY A 26 -9.64 -21.46 -17.37
CA GLY A 26 -9.43 -22.64 -18.21
C GLY A 26 -8.38 -23.63 -17.68
N LYS A 27 -7.96 -23.48 -16.41
CA LYS A 27 -7.01 -24.35 -15.72
C LYS A 27 -7.45 -24.55 -14.28
N ALA A 28 -7.39 -25.79 -13.80
CA ALA A 28 -7.76 -26.17 -12.43
C ALA A 28 -6.59 -26.13 -11.43
N ASP A 29 -5.50 -25.47 -11.78
CA ASP A 29 -4.32 -25.40 -10.92
C ASP A 29 -4.57 -24.47 -9.73
N VAL A 30 -4.38 -25.01 -8.53
CA VAL A 30 -4.46 -24.27 -7.25
C VAL A 30 -3.37 -24.77 -6.33
N TYR A 31 -2.95 -23.91 -5.41
CA TYR A 31 -1.96 -24.24 -4.38
C TYR A 31 -2.52 -23.92 -2.97
N ILE A 32 -1.85 -24.42 -1.97
CA ILE A 32 -2.21 -24.23 -0.56
C ILE A 32 -1.10 -23.43 0.10
N GLU A 33 -1.48 -22.38 0.82
CA GLU A 33 -0.57 -21.55 1.62
C GLU A 33 -0.96 -21.62 3.09
N LYS A 34 0.01 -21.42 3.99
CA LYS A 34 -0.27 -21.21 5.40
C LYS A 34 -1.10 -19.93 5.56
N LEU A 35 -2.23 -20.03 6.24
CA LEU A 35 -3.02 -18.87 6.61
C LEU A 35 -2.36 -18.15 7.79
N ILE A 36 -1.90 -16.94 7.58
CA ILE A 36 -1.41 -16.05 8.62
C ILE A 36 -2.55 -15.12 8.98
N GLN A 37 -3.02 -15.22 10.21
CA GLN A 37 -4.09 -14.37 10.75
C GLN A 37 -3.48 -13.26 11.60
N HIS A 38 -4.15 -12.10 11.66
CA HIS A 38 -3.76 -10.98 12.52
C HIS A 38 -2.30 -10.59 12.30
N ALA A 39 -1.95 -10.32 11.05
CA ALA A 39 -0.60 -9.95 10.64
C ALA A 39 -0.56 -8.51 10.13
N LYS A 40 0.63 -7.89 10.20
CA LYS A 40 0.92 -6.66 9.47
C LYS A 40 1.29 -6.99 8.03
N HIS A 41 0.88 -6.12 7.11
CA HIS A 41 1.33 -6.16 5.72
C HIS A 41 2.47 -5.18 5.54
N ILE A 42 3.69 -5.69 5.53
CA ILE A 42 4.92 -4.89 5.37
C ILE A 42 5.53 -5.16 4.02
N GLU A 43 5.95 -4.11 3.35
CA GLU A 43 6.55 -4.24 2.02
C GLU A 43 7.79 -3.37 1.88
N PHE A 44 8.78 -3.86 1.14
CA PHE A 44 10.04 -3.14 0.89
C PHE A 44 10.12 -2.67 -0.56
N GLN A 45 10.33 -1.36 -0.73
CA GLN A 45 10.61 -0.78 -2.02
C GLN A 45 12.03 -1.11 -2.45
N VAL A 46 12.21 -1.68 -3.64
CA VAL A 46 13.52 -1.93 -4.25
C VAL A 46 13.71 -1.10 -5.51
N LEU A 47 14.96 -0.80 -5.78
CA LEU A 47 15.41 -0.19 -7.03
C LEU A 47 16.72 -0.89 -7.45
N ALA A 48 16.78 -1.36 -8.69
CA ALA A 48 17.93 -2.05 -9.24
C ALA A 48 18.22 -1.60 -10.67
N ASP A 49 19.49 -1.52 -11.04
CA ASP A 49 19.93 -1.18 -12.38
C ASP A 49 20.39 -2.41 -13.17
N GLN A 50 20.74 -2.19 -14.44
CA GLN A 50 21.26 -3.24 -15.33
C GLN A 50 22.73 -3.60 -15.05
N HIS A 51 23.40 -2.90 -14.12
CA HIS A 51 24.81 -3.06 -13.78
C HIS A 51 25.03 -3.87 -12.49
N GLY A 52 23.94 -4.40 -11.89
CA GLY A 52 23.99 -5.21 -10.68
C GLY A 52 23.93 -4.41 -9.38
N ASN A 53 23.70 -3.10 -9.44
CA ASN A 53 23.47 -2.31 -8.24
C ASN A 53 22.01 -2.48 -7.79
N VAL A 54 21.83 -2.80 -6.51
CA VAL A 54 20.51 -3.04 -5.89
C VAL A 54 20.48 -2.32 -4.54
N VAL A 55 19.46 -1.52 -4.35
CA VAL A 55 19.15 -0.85 -3.07
C VAL A 55 17.70 -1.10 -2.66
N HIS A 56 17.44 -1.09 -1.35
CA HIS A 56 16.08 -0.90 -0.83
C HIS A 56 15.91 0.55 -0.35
N LEU A 57 14.70 1.06 -0.43
CA LEU A 57 14.36 2.44 -0.11
C LEU A 57 13.49 2.54 1.17
N GLY A 58 13.63 1.57 2.06
CA GLY A 58 12.80 1.43 3.24
C GLY A 58 11.54 0.60 2.97
N GLU A 59 10.78 0.43 4.04
CA GLU A 59 9.54 -0.32 4.04
C GLU A 59 8.33 0.60 4.23
N ARG A 60 7.16 0.06 3.86
CA ARG A 60 5.84 0.62 4.11
C ARG A 60 4.99 -0.36 4.90
N ASP A 61 4.14 0.14 5.77
CA ASP A 61 3.05 -0.62 6.39
C ASP A 61 1.77 -0.37 5.59
N CYS A 62 1.18 -1.42 5.05
CA CYS A 62 -0.02 -1.42 4.23
C CYS A 62 -1.14 -2.26 4.87
N SER A 63 -1.15 -2.37 6.19
CA SER A 63 -2.08 -3.25 6.93
C SER A 63 -3.53 -2.81 6.83
N ILE A 64 -3.81 -1.50 6.67
CA ILE A 64 -5.18 -1.02 6.52
C ILE A 64 -5.66 -1.25 5.09
N GLN A 65 -6.41 -2.34 4.94
CA GLN A 65 -6.89 -2.81 3.65
C GLN A 65 -8.29 -3.41 3.77
N ARG A 66 -9.01 -3.43 2.66
CA ARG A 66 -10.31 -4.07 2.53
C ARG A 66 -10.27 -5.08 1.40
N LYS A 67 -10.59 -6.35 1.68
CA LYS A 67 -10.56 -7.42 0.66
C LYS A 67 -9.24 -7.42 -0.15
N HIS A 68 -8.13 -7.26 0.54
CA HIS A 68 -6.76 -7.16 -0.02
C HIS A 68 -6.50 -5.90 -0.88
N GLN A 69 -7.38 -4.90 -0.85
CA GLN A 69 -7.14 -3.57 -1.40
C GLN A 69 -6.64 -2.64 -0.30
N LYS A 70 -5.42 -2.14 -0.45
CA LYS A 70 -4.82 -1.16 0.46
C LYS A 70 -5.62 0.14 0.42
N LEU A 71 -5.85 0.76 1.59
CA LEU A 71 -6.61 2.02 1.74
C LEU A 71 -5.78 3.11 2.40
N VAL A 72 -4.94 2.75 3.37
CA VAL A 72 -4.01 3.64 4.05
C VAL A 72 -2.66 2.96 4.12
N GLU A 73 -1.61 3.67 3.75
CA GLU A 73 -0.23 3.22 3.79
C GLU A 73 0.64 4.22 4.55
N GLU A 74 1.63 3.74 5.30
CA GLU A 74 2.56 4.60 6.01
C GLU A 74 4.02 4.13 5.90
N THR A 75 4.96 5.05 6.03
CA THR A 75 6.40 4.78 6.01
C THR A 75 7.17 5.78 6.90
N PRO A 76 8.20 5.32 7.65
CA PRO A 76 8.54 3.92 7.89
C PRO A 76 7.45 3.20 8.69
N SER A 77 7.47 1.87 8.66
CA SER A 77 6.63 1.06 9.54
C SER A 77 7.08 1.18 11.01
N LEU A 78 6.26 0.68 11.93
CA LEU A 78 6.59 0.63 13.35
C LEU A 78 7.34 -0.65 13.75
N LEU A 79 7.94 -1.35 12.79
CA LEU A 79 8.86 -2.46 13.08
C LEU A 79 10.06 -1.99 13.91
N ASP A 80 10.54 -2.87 14.79
CA ASP A 80 11.82 -2.64 15.44
C ASP A 80 12.99 -2.72 14.44
N ASP A 81 14.10 -2.07 14.77
CA ASP A 81 15.25 -1.95 13.88
C ASP A 81 15.85 -3.31 13.51
N LYS A 82 15.83 -4.29 14.43
CA LYS A 82 16.38 -5.63 14.18
C LYS A 82 15.56 -6.37 13.12
N SER A 83 14.23 -6.38 13.26
CA SER A 83 13.30 -6.99 12.31
C SER A 83 13.40 -6.32 10.94
N ARG A 84 13.43 -4.98 10.93
CA ARG A 84 13.62 -4.19 9.69
C ARG A 84 14.91 -4.57 8.98
N ASP A 85 16.03 -4.60 9.69
CA ASP A 85 17.35 -4.93 9.10
C ASP A 85 17.41 -6.37 8.60
N GLU A 86 16.78 -7.31 9.31
CA GLU A 86 16.73 -8.72 8.88
C GLU A 86 15.93 -8.87 7.58
N MET A 87 14.74 -8.29 7.52
CA MET A 87 13.90 -8.29 6.32
C MET A 87 14.61 -7.59 5.15
N ALA A 88 15.23 -6.44 5.39
CA ALA A 88 16.00 -5.70 4.37
C ALA A 88 17.11 -6.56 3.76
N ARG A 89 17.85 -7.34 4.57
CA ARG A 89 18.86 -8.29 4.06
C ARG A 89 18.24 -9.37 3.19
N HIS A 90 17.08 -9.92 3.56
CA HIS A 90 16.37 -10.90 2.75
C HIS A 90 15.92 -10.31 1.42
N VAL A 91 15.37 -9.09 1.42
CA VAL A 91 14.95 -8.33 0.24
C VAL A 91 16.11 -8.13 -0.72
N LEU A 92 17.23 -7.59 -0.26
CA LEU A 92 18.41 -7.36 -1.11
C LEU A 92 18.97 -8.66 -1.68
N ARG A 93 19.01 -9.72 -0.89
CA ARG A 93 19.46 -11.04 -1.34
C ARG A 93 18.56 -11.63 -2.41
N ALA A 94 17.24 -11.59 -2.20
CA ALA A 94 16.26 -12.08 -3.16
C ALA A 94 16.32 -11.29 -4.47
N THR A 95 16.33 -9.95 -4.40
CA THR A 95 16.40 -9.06 -5.57
C THR A 95 17.65 -9.31 -6.42
N ARG A 96 18.81 -9.50 -5.77
CA ARG A 96 20.06 -9.84 -6.47
C ARG A 96 20.04 -11.24 -7.09
N ALA A 97 19.49 -12.22 -6.37
CA ALA A 97 19.47 -13.62 -6.81
C ALA A 97 18.66 -13.82 -8.10
N ILE A 98 17.61 -13.03 -8.30
CA ILE A 98 16.77 -13.10 -9.52
C ILE A 98 17.27 -12.16 -10.63
N GLY A 99 18.32 -11.37 -10.39
CA GLY A 99 18.82 -10.39 -11.36
C GLY A 99 17.80 -9.30 -11.67
N TYR A 100 17.01 -8.87 -10.67
CA TYR A 100 15.95 -7.89 -10.87
C TYR A 100 16.47 -6.54 -11.35
N GLN A 101 15.72 -5.89 -12.22
CA GLN A 101 15.99 -4.56 -12.75
C GLN A 101 14.74 -3.69 -12.65
N SER A 102 14.93 -2.36 -12.47
CA SER A 102 13.86 -1.37 -12.29
C SER A 102 13.36 -1.24 -10.85
N VAL A 103 12.22 -0.58 -10.68
CA VAL A 103 11.51 -0.39 -9.42
C VAL A 103 10.60 -1.58 -9.17
N GLY A 104 10.63 -2.14 -7.98
CA GLY A 104 9.75 -3.23 -7.56
C GLY A 104 9.50 -3.20 -6.06
N THR A 105 8.62 -4.07 -5.59
CA THR A 105 8.27 -4.16 -4.18
C THR A 105 8.16 -5.62 -3.76
N ILE A 106 8.75 -5.96 -2.62
CA ILE A 106 8.63 -7.31 -2.01
C ILE A 106 7.75 -7.18 -0.79
N GLU A 107 6.66 -7.95 -0.78
CA GLU A 107 5.62 -7.92 0.25
C GLU A 107 5.76 -9.09 1.22
N PHE A 108 5.46 -8.81 2.50
CA PHE A 108 5.50 -9.77 3.60
C PHE A 108 4.27 -9.65 4.49
N LEU A 109 3.89 -10.77 5.10
CA LEU A 109 3.06 -10.80 6.29
C LEU A 109 3.97 -10.94 7.52
N VAL A 110 3.75 -10.10 8.53
CA VAL A 110 4.57 -10.04 9.75
C VAL A 110 3.67 -10.24 10.96
N GLU A 111 3.95 -11.26 11.76
CA GLU A 111 3.26 -11.54 13.03
C GLU A 111 3.86 -10.68 14.16
N ASP A 112 3.15 -10.53 15.27
CA ASP A 112 3.58 -9.69 16.41
C ASP A 112 4.87 -10.17 17.09
N ASP A 113 5.23 -11.44 16.93
CA ASP A 113 6.49 -12.00 17.43
C ASP A 113 7.70 -11.68 16.52
N GLY A 114 7.50 -10.96 15.43
CA GLY A 114 8.50 -10.62 14.41
C GLY A 114 8.71 -11.71 13.35
N SER A 115 8.01 -12.84 13.41
CA SER A 115 8.00 -13.84 12.34
C SER A 115 7.45 -13.19 11.06
N HIS A 116 8.17 -13.36 9.95
CA HIS A 116 7.78 -12.76 8.67
C HIS A 116 7.79 -13.78 7.54
N TYR A 117 6.80 -13.66 6.67
CA TYR A 117 6.56 -14.58 5.57
C TYR A 117 6.49 -13.82 4.26
N PHE A 118 7.31 -14.23 3.29
CA PHE A 118 7.21 -13.70 1.93
C PHE A 118 5.82 -13.95 1.35
N LEU A 119 5.20 -12.91 0.83
CA LEU A 119 3.90 -13.00 0.17
C LEU A 119 4.08 -13.02 -1.35
N GLU A 120 4.58 -11.92 -1.92
CA GLU A 120 4.81 -11.79 -3.35
C GLU A 120 5.85 -10.71 -3.68
N MET A 121 6.25 -10.65 -4.95
CA MET A 121 7.00 -9.53 -5.51
C MET A 121 6.19 -8.85 -6.60
N ASN A 122 5.95 -7.56 -6.44
CA ASN A 122 5.37 -6.72 -7.48
C ASN A 122 6.47 -6.14 -8.34
N THR A 123 6.56 -6.63 -9.58
CA THR A 123 7.60 -6.23 -10.54
C THR A 123 7.20 -4.98 -11.34
N ARG A 124 6.68 -3.99 -10.65
CA ARG A 124 6.16 -2.72 -11.16
C ARG A 124 6.19 -1.66 -10.08
N ILE A 125 5.94 -0.40 -10.47
CA ILE A 125 5.63 0.65 -9.50
C ILE A 125 4.25 0.38 -8.87
N GLN A 126 4.08 0.74 -7.61
CA GLN A 126 2.82 0.63 -6.89
C GLN A 126 2.20 2.01 -6.64
N VAL A 127 0.91 2.05 -6.26
CA VAL A 127 0.18 3.29 -5.96
C VAL A 127 0.89 4.06 -4.85
N GLU A 128 1.31 3.37 -3.81
CA GLU A 128 1.89 3.86 -2.57
C GLU A 128 3.39 4.26 -2.65
N HIS A 129 3.97 4.28 -3.86
CA HIS A 129 5.37 4.72 -4.05
C HIS A 129 5.62 6.15 -3.57
N THR A 130 4.59 6.99 -3.60
CA THR A 130 4.65 8.41 -3.26
C THR A 130 5.18 8.67 -1.86
N ILE A 131 4.78 7.86 -0.86
CA ILE A 131 5.28 8.06 0.52
C ILE A 131 6.75 7.67 0.66
N THR A 132 7.23 6.66 -0.08
CA THR A 132 8.66 6.37 -0.15
C THR A 132 9.45 7.54 -0.76
N GLU A 133 8.92 8.17 -1.82
CA GLU A 133 9.51 9.37 -2.41
C GLU A 133 9.58 10.52 -1.42
N MET A 134 8.52 10.72 -0.61
CA MET A 134 8.47 11.81 0.37
C MET A 134 9.51 11.67 1.48
N VAL A 135 9.79 10.45 1.95
CA VAL A 135 10.76 10.23 3.03
C VAL A 135 12.20 10.05 2.54
N THR A 136 12.40 9.69 1.27
CA THR A 136 13.76 9.48 0.69
C THR A 136 14.23 10.64 -0.18
N GLY A 137 13.31 11.43 -0.72
CA GLY A 137 13.62 12.49 -1.70
C GLY A 137 13.97 11.96 -3.09
N LEU A 138 13.72 10.67 -3.37
CA LEU A 138 13.98 10.06 -4.67
C LEU A 138 12.71 10.02 -5.53
N ASP A 139 12.80 10.39 -6.79
CA ASP A 139 11.73 10.26 -7.80
C ASP A 139 11.83 8.87 -8.45
N LEU A 140 10.96 7.95 -8.03
CA LEU A 140 10.98 6.55 -8.46
C LEU A 140 10.57 6.39 -9.92
N VAL A 141 9.63 7.17 -10.41
CA VAL A 141 9.20 7.13 -11.82
C VAL A 141 10.32 7.60 -12.73
N LYS A 142 11.02 8.67 -12.34
CA LYS A 142 12.22 9.14 -13.05
C LYS A 142 13.31 8.07 -13.08
N TRP A 143 13.53 7.38 -11.97
CA TRP A 143 14.50 6.29 -11.90
C TRP A 143 14.10 5.08 -12.74
N GLN A 144 12.82 4.75 -12.87
CA GLN A 144 12.37 3.72 -13.82
C GLN A 144 12.80 4.06 -15.25
N VAL A 145 12.58 5.30 -15.67
CA VAL A 145 12.96 5.77 -17.00
C VAL A 145 14.49 5.74 -17.19
N ARG A 146 15.25 6.23 -16.21
CA ARG A 146 16.73 6.23 -16.25
C ARG A 146 17.30 4.82 -16.32
N VAL A 147 16.84 3.90 -15.49
CA VAL A 147 17.29 2.49 -15.52
C VAL A 147 16.92 1.83 -16.84
N ALA A 148 15.72 2.07 -17.36
CA ALA A 148 15.33 1.56 -18.67
C ALA A 148 16.20 2.12 -19.83
N ALA A 149 16.69 3.36 -19.70
CA ALA A 149 17.63 3.97 -20.63
C ALA A 149 19.07 3.42 -20.49
N GLY A 150 19.35 2.59 -19.46
CA GLY A 150 20.66 2.01 -19.21
C GLY A 150 21.52 2.74 -18.19
N ASP A 151 20.97 3.75 -17.51
CA ASP A 151 21.71 4.49 -16.48
C ASP A 151 22.07 3.59 -15.30
N LYS A 152 23.24 3.84 -14.76
CA LYS A 152 23.71 3.25 -13.51
C LYS A 152 23.17 4.06 -12.32
N LEU A 153 22.86 3.40 -11.21
CA LEU A 153 22.55 4.09 -9.96
C LEU A 153 23.75 4.94 -9.51
N GLU A 154 23.50 6.21 -9.19
CA GLU A 154 24.53 7.19 -8.78
C GLU A 154 24.76 7.17 -7.26
N PHE A 155 24.10 6.27 -6.54
CA PHE A 155 24.15 6.11 -5.09
C PHE A 155 24.12 4.62 -4.71
N ASP A 156 24.57 4.32 -3.50
CA ASP A 156 24.48 2.98 -2.91
C ASP A 156 23.56 2.96 -1.67
N GLN A 157 23.43 1.79 -1.03
CA GLN A 157 22.55 1.62 0.14
C GLN A 157 22.88 2.58 1.29
N ARG A 158 24.16 2.99 1.44
CA ARG A 158 24.60 3.89 2.51
C ARG A 158 24.16 5.32 2.29
N ASP A 159 23.79 5.69 1.08
CA ASP A 159 23.34 7.03 0.72
C ASP A 159 21.84 7.20 0.94
N ILE A 160 21.09 6.09 1.01
CA ILE A 160 19.65 6.12 1.26
C ILE A 160 19.39 6.59 2.69
N ARG A 161 18.59 7.64 2.81
CA ARG A 161 18.16 8.22 4.09
C ARG A 161 16.64 8.31 4.12
N VAL A 162 16.03 7.57 5.02
CA VAL A 162 14.61 7.74 5.36
C VAL A 162 14.53 8.84 6.41
N ARG A 163 13.76 9.90 6.14
CA ARG A 163 13.59 11.06 7.02
C ARG A 163 12.13 11.30 7.28
N GLY A 164 11.79 11.57 8.54
CA GLY A 164 10.43 11.84 8.95
C GLY A 164 9.50 10.64 8.79
N HIS A 165 8.24 10.92 8.59
CA HIS A 165 7.17 9.94 8.42
C HIS A 165 6.17 10.42 7.37
N ALA A 166 5.68 9.52 6.52
CA ALA A 166 4.68 9.85 5.52
C ALA A 166 3.52 8.85 5.55
N ILE A 167 2.32 9.35 5.35
CA ILE A 167 1.07 8.58 5.28
C ILE A 167 0.39 8.88 3.95
N GLU A 168 -0.15 7.87 3.29
CA GLU A 168 -1.00 7.99 2.11
C GLU A 168 -2.41 7.50 2.43
N CYS A 169 -3.43 8.23 1.96
CA CYS A 169 -4.82 7.81 1.94
C CYS A 169 -5.31 7.75 0.50
N ARG A 170 -5.85 6.61 0.08
CA ARG A 170 -6.44 6.46 -1.26
C ARG A 170 -7.84 7.05 -1.28
N VAL A 171 -8.02 8.14 -2.00
CA VAL A 171 -9.32 8.78 -2.20
C VAL A 171 -10.01 8.13 -3.38
N ASN A 172 -10.91 7.19 -3.07
CA ASN A 172 -11.68 6.42 -4.03
C ASN A 172 -13.12 6.97 -4.14
N ALA A 173 -13.71 6.89 -5.33
CA ALA A 173 -15.14 7.14 -5.55
C ALA A 173 -15.96 5.91 -5.10
N GLU A 174 -16.09 5.74 -3.80
CA GLU A 174 -16.75 4.62 -3.14
C GLU A 174 -17.53 5.13 -1.92
N ASP A 175 -18.62 4.45 -1.58
CA ASP A 175 -19.44 4.75 -0.41
C ASP A 175 -19.13 3.80 0.77
N PRO A 176 -18.35 4.22 1.77
CA PRO A 176 -18.05 3.40 2.94
C PRO A 176 -19.29 2.99 3.72
N ALA A 177 -20.36 3.82 3.74
CA ALA A 177 -21.60 3.52 4.44
C ALA A 177 -22.41 2.39 3.76
N GLN A 178 -22.16 2.14 2.49
CA GLN A 178 -22.74 1.06 1.71
C GLN A 178 -21.72 -0.06 1.39
N GLY A 179 -20.82 -0.34 2.33
CA GLY A 179 -19.83 -1.38 2.17
C GLY A 179 -18.83 -1.11 1.04
N PHE A 180 -18.44 0.16 0.83
CA PHE A 180 -17.54 0.61 -0.23
C PHE A 180 -18.06 0.29 -1.64
N ALA A 181 -19.38 0.43 -1.84
CA ALA A 181 -19.95 0.32 -3.18
C ALA A 181 -19.36 1.41 -4.08
N PRO A 182 -19.01 1.08 -5.35
CA PRO A 182 -18.56 2.10 -6.32
C PRO A 182 -19.61 3.21 -6.47
N SER A 183 -19.13 4.46 -6.55
CA SER A 183 -19.96 5.66 -6.69
C SER A 183 -19.60 6.40 -7.99
N PRO A 184 -20.00 5.89 -9.17
CA PRO A 184 -19.80 6.58 -10.43
C PRO A 184 -20.66 7.85 -10.48
N GLY A 185 -20.18 8.88 -11.19
CA GLY A 185 -20.89 10.16 -11.32
C GLY A 185 -19.99 11.25 -11.84
N THR A 186 -20.50 12.48 -11.90
CA THR A 186 -19.69 13.64 -12.34
C THR A 186 -19.32 14.49 -11.14
N LEU A 187 -18.06 14.86 -11.02
CA LEU A 187 -17.58 15.73 -9.95
C LEU A 187 -18.14 17.14 -10.11
N THR A 188 -18.96 17.57 -9.17
CA THR A 188 -19.59 18.92 -9.15
C THR A 188 -18.74 19.94 -8.38
N GLN A 189 -17.89 19.45 -7.46
CA GLN A 189 -16.80 20.21 -6.84
C GLN A 189 -15.56 19.32 -6.72
N TYR A 190 -14.39 19.92 -6.93
CA TYR A 190 -13.11 19.27 -6.74
C TYR A 190 -12.07 20.30 -6.31
N ARG A 191 -11.58 20.19 -5.08
CA ARG A 191 -10.56 21.06 -4.51
C ARG A 191 -9.63 20.23 -3.64
N VAL A 192 -8.37 20.12 -4.05
CA VAL A 192 -7.33 19.42 -3.31
C VAL A 192 -6.79 20.28 -2.17
N PRO A 193 -6.37 19.68 -1.05
CA PRO A 193 -5.65 20.36 0.03
C PRO A 193 -4.24 20.75 -0.41
N GLY A 194 -3.61 21.65 0.36
CA GLY A 194 -2.24 22.10 0.10
C GLY A 194 -1.51 22.46 1.39
N GLY A 195 -0.38 23.17 1.23
CA GLY A 195 0.46 23.63 2.34
C GLY A 195 1.56 22.65 2.74
N PRO A 196 2.33 22.96 3.81
CA PRO A 196 3.51 22.19 4.19
C PRO A 196 3.21 20.72 4.44
N GLY A 197 4.01 19.83 3.84
CA GLY A 197 3.94 18.38 4.03
C GLY A 197 2.74 17.70 3.34
N ILE A 198 1.97 18.41 2.49
CA ILE A 198 0.87 17.81 1.72
C ILE A 198 1.28 17.64 0.26
N ARG A 199 1.03 16.44 -0.27
CA ARG A 199 1.11 16.09 -1.69
C ARG A 199 -0.20 15.43 -2.11
N VAL A 200 -0.71 15.80 -3.28
CA VAL A 200 -1.86 15.12 -3.90
C VAL A 200 -1.48 14.73 -5.32
N ASP A 201 -1.51 13.42 -5.60
CA ASP A 201 -1.36 12.90 -6.95
C ASP A 201 -2.75 12.47 -7.44
N SER A 202 -3.25 13.14 -8.47
CA SER A 202 -4.60 12.94 -8.97
C SER A 202 -4.69 13.22 -10.46
N HIS A 203 -5.64 12.56 -11.13
CA HIS A 203 -6.06 12.83 -12.50
C HIS A 203 -7.43 13.52 -12.56
N ALA A 204 -8.12 13.63 -11.41
CA ALA A 204 -9.47 14.19 -11.33
C ALA A 204 -9.46 15.73 -11.40
N TYR A 205 -10.55 16.30 -11.89
CA TYR A 205 -10.78 17.73 -12.02
C TYR A 205 -12.29 18.03 -11.95
N LEU A 206 -12.67 19.29 -11.80
CA LEU A 206 -14.06 19.72 -11.82
C LEU A 206 -14.73 19.31 -13.14
N GLY A 207 -15.87 18.62 -13.07
CA GLY A 207 -16.56 18.07 -14.24
C GLY A 207 -16.05 16.72 -14.73
N TYR A 208 -15.04 16.11 -14.07
CA TYR A 208 -14.58 14.76 -14.39
C TYR A 208 -15.70 13.74 -14.18
N ALA A 209 -15.94 12.87 -15.18
CA ALA A 209 -16.89 11.78 -15.11
C ALA A 209 -16.19 10.51 -14.61
N VAL A 210 -16.52 10.09 -13.38
CA VAL A 210 -16.02 8.84 -12.79
C VAL A 210 -16.68 7.67 -13.50
N SER A 211 -15.86 6.88 -14.19
CA SER A 211 -16.32 5.73 -14.98
C SER A 211 -16.65 4.53 -14.10
N PRO A 212 -17.75 3.80 -14.34
CA PRO A 212 -18.03 2.54 -13.68
C PRO A 212 -17.20 1.35 -14.22
N PHE A 213 -16.40 1.56 -15.28
CA PHE A 213 -15.65 0.50 -15.97
C PHE A 213 -14.17 0.42 -15.57
N TYR A 214 -13.69 1.36 -14.78
CA TYR A 214 -12.30 1.44 -14.31
C TYR A 214 -12.26 1.48 -12.78
N ASP A 215 -11.03 1.45 -12.24
CA ASP A 215 -10.78 1.63 -10.81
C ASP A 215 -11.40 2.95 -10.30
N SER A 216 -11.86 2.93 -9.05
CA SER A 216 -12.53 4.06 -8.39
C SER A 216 -11.57 5.13 -7.87
N LEU A 217 -10.25 4.94 -7.97
CA LEU A 217 -9.24 5.86 -7.43
C LEU A 217 -9.33 7.22 -8.12
N LEU A 218 -9.62 8.28 -7.34
CA LEU A 218 -9.62 9.67 -7.79
C LEU A 218 -8.28 10.34 -7.56
N GLY A 219 -7.59 9.96 -6.50
CA GLY A 219 -6.30 10.53 -6.16
C GLY A 219 -5.74 9.94 -4.88
N LYS A 220 -4.48 10.26 -4.62
CA LYS A 220 -3.74 9.89 -3.41
C LYS A 220 -3.46 11.16 -2.63
N LEU A 221 -3.96 11.22 -1.41
CA LEU A 221 -3.58 12.26 -0.46
C LEU A 221 -2.43 11.74 0.38
N CYS A 222 -1.29 12.40 0.33
CA CYS A 222 -0.11 12.05 1.10
C CYS A 222 0.23 13.19 2.07
N ALA A 223 0.57 12.84 3.31
CA ALA A 223 1.00 13.77 4.34
C ALA A 223 2.36 13.35 4.89
N TYR A 224 3.30 14.28 4.96
CA TYR A 224 4.63 14.11 5.54
C TYR A 224 4.76 14.94 6.82
N GLY A 225 5.45 14.42 7.83
CA GLY A 225 5.86 15.13 9.05
C GLY A 225 7.25 14.68 9.49
N ASP A 226 7.89 15.47 10.35
CA ASP A 226 9.16 15.07 10.96
C ASP A 226 8.97 13.90 11.95
N THR A 227 7.73 13.75 12.44
CA THR A 227 7.28 12.64 13.29
C THR A 227 5.99 12.04 12.73
N ARG A 228 5.65 10.82 13.18
CA ARG A 228 4.38 10.17 12.83
C ARG A 228 3.16 10.98 13.28
N ASP A 229 3.21 11.54 14.50
CA ASP A 229 2.12 12.36 15.03
C ASP A 229 1.90 13.62 14.20
N GLU A 230 2.98 14.24 13.71
CA GLU A 230 2.88 15.38 12.80
C GLU A 230 2.29 14.96 11.44
N ALA A 231 2.69 13.82 10.90
CA ALA A 231 2.11 13.29 9.67
C ALA A 231 0.61 13.02 9.82
N ILE A 232 0.18 12.41 10.94
CA ILE A 232 -1.24 12.19 11.27
C ILE A 232 -1.99 13.54 11.38
N ALA A 233 -1.44 14.52 12.09
CA ALA A 233 -2.06 15.84 12.22
C ALA A 233 -2.23 16.54 10.87
N ARG A 234 -1.21 16.46 10.00
CA ARG A 234 -1.27 17.00 8.63
C ARG A 234 -2.25 16.23 7.76
N MET A 235 -2.34 14.90 7.89
CA MET A 235 -3.33 14.09 7.17
C MET A 235 -4.76 14.46 7.57
N ARG A 236 -5.04 14.62 8.87
CA ARG A 236 -6.35 15.10 9.35
C ARG A 236 -6.73 16.42 8.69
N ARG A 237 -5.84 17.41 8.74
CA ARG A 237 -6.06 18.70 8.09
C ARG A 237 -6.27 18.54 6.58
N GLY A 238 -5.44 17.75 5.91
CA GLY A 238 -5.58 17.48 4.48
C GLY A 238 -6.92 16.87 4.12
N LEU A 239 -7.40 15.89 4.89
CA LEU A 239 -8.71 15.26 4.71
C LEU A 239 -9.88 16.24 4.95
N ASP A 240 -9.73 17.17 5.91
CA ASP A 240 -10.75 18.20 6.19
C ASP A 240 -10.86 19.26 5.08
N GLU A 241 -9.74 19.56 4.42
CA GLU A 241 -9.67 20.54 3.33
C GLU A 241 -9.98 19.96 1.95
N TYR A 242 -9.96 18.61 1.80
CA TYR A 242 -10.21 17.94 0.51
C TYR A 242 -11.70 17.89 0.20
N VAL A 243 -12.11 18.66 -0.80
CA VAL A 243 -13.52 18.73 -1.22
C VAL A 243 -13.71 17.96 -2.52
N VAL A 244 -14.55 16.94 -2.47
CA VAL A 244 -15.03 16.16 -3.62
C VAL A 244 -16.53 16.02 -3.50
N GLU A 245 -17.29 16.57 -4.46
CA GLU A 245 -18.76 16.47 -4.50
C GLU A 245 -19.23 15.90 -5.83
N GLY A 246 -20.46 15.38 -5.84
CA GLY A 246 -21.08 14.70 -6.98
C GLY A 246 -20.94 13.18 -6.95
N VAL A 247 -20.07 12.65 -6.08
CA VAL A 247 -19.90 11.22 -5.80
C VAL A 247 -19.60 11.00 -4.32
N HIS A 248 -19.87 9.81 -3.80
CA HIS A 248 -19.37 9.40 -2.48
C HIS A 248 -17.88 9.06 -2.57
N THR A 249 -17.12 9.31 -1.50
CA THR A 249 -15.69 9.03 -1.43
C THR A 249 -15.28 8.37 -0.12
N THR A 250 -14.08 7.79 -0.10
CA THR A 250 -13.45 7.22 1.10
C THR A 250 -12.95 8.28 2.10
N ILE A 251 -13.03 9.60 1.81
CA ILE A 251 -12.57 10.66 2.72
C ILE A 251 -13.18 10.56 4.13
N PRO A 252 -14.50 10.36 4.30
CA PRO A 252 -15.08 10.21 5.65
C PRO A 252 -14.55 8.99 6.41
N PHE A 253 -14.25 7.90 5.71
CA PHE A 253 -13.62 6.72 6.29
C PHE A 253 -12.20 7.04 6.77
N HIS A 254 -11.37 7.68 5.93
CA HIS A 254 -10.00 8.05 6.31
C HIS A 254 -9.93 8.99 7.51
N ARG A 255 -10.89 9.91 7.65
CA ARG A 255 -11.01 10.77 8.85
C ARG A 255 -11.16 9.94 10.11
N ARG A 256 -12.07 8.93 10.10
CA ARG A 256 -12.25 8.03 11.24
C ARG A 256 -10.99 7.23 11.54
N VAL A 257 -10.32 6.70 10.51
CA VAL A 257 -9.04 5.99 10.68
C VAL A 257 -8.00 6.86 11.37
N MET A 258 -7.83 8.11 10.94
CA MET A 258 -6.84 9.03 11.54
C MET A 258 -7.14 9.35 13.02
N ASP A 259 -8.39 9.20 13.47
CA ASP A 259 -8.81 9.42 14.85
C ASP A 259 -8.91 8.11 15.67
N ASP A 260 -8.80 6.97 15.02
CA ASP A 260 -8.89 5.66 15.69
C ASP A 260 -7.71 5.43 16.64
N PRO A 261 -7.96 5.10 17.92
CA PRO A 261 -6.89 4.89 18.91
C PRO A 261 -5.91 3.79 18.53
N ALA A 262 -6.36 2.72 17.85
CA ALA A 262 -5.49 1.63 17.44
C ALA A 262 -4.56 2.10 16.32
N PHE A 263 -5.05 2.87 15.35
CA PHE A 263 -4.22 3.48 14.32
C PHE A 263 -3.21 4.46 14.93
N VAL A 264 -3.65 5.37 15.79
CA VAL A 264 -2.77 6.34 16.45
C VAL A 264 -1.67 5.65 17.26
N ALA A 265 -2.00 4.55 17.95
CA ALA A 265 -1.03 3.74 18.68
C ALA A 265 -0.15 2.84 17.79
N GLY A 266 -0.44 2.73 16.47
CA GLY A 266 0.26 1.83 15.55
C GLY A 266 -0.06 0.35 15.71
N ASN A 267 -1.16 0.05 16.37
CA ASN A 267 -1.64 -1.32 16.61
C ASN A 267 -2.70 -1.70 15.58
N VAL A 268 -2.29 -1.77 14.32
CA VAL A 268 -3.16 -2.14 13.19
C VAL A 268 -2.62 -3.39 12.49
N HIS A 269 -3.55 -4.23 12.02
CA HIS A 269 -3.29 -5.48 11.32
C HIS A 269 -4.20 -5.59 10.10
N THR A 270 -4.03 -6.59 9.29
CA THR A 270 -4.79 -6.78 8.03
C THR A 270 -6.29 -6.98 8.24
N ASP A 271 -6.71 -7.37 9.44
CA ASP A 271 -8.11 -7.52 9.87
C ASP A 271 -8.67 -6.27 10.58
N PHE A 272 -7.97 -5.14 10.54
CA PHE A 272 -8.35 -3.91 11.23
C PHE A 272 -9.80 -3.44 10.94
N LEU A 273 -10.25 -3.51 9.69
CA LEU A 273 -11.62 -3.10 9.33
C LEU A 273 -12.69 -4.05 9.89
N GLU A 274 -12.32 -5.29 10.18
CA GLU A 274 -13.23 -6.31 10.73
C GLU A 274 -13.31 -6.22 12.27
N THR A 275 -12.26 -5.71 12.90
CA THR A 275 -12.09 -5.70 14.36
C THR A 275 -12.32 -4.33 14.99
N SER A 276 -12.14 -3.22 14.25
CA SER A 276 -12.34 -1.87 14.77
C SER A 276 -13.82 -1.52 14.90
N ALA A 277 -14.23 -1.15 16.12
CA ALA A 277 -15.60 -0.71 16.43
C ALA A 277 -15.90 0.74 15.97
N SER A 278 -14.88 1.51 15.61
CA SER A 278 -14.99 2.95 15.24
C SER A 278 -15.09 3.16 13.72
N ILE A 279 -14.92 2.14 12.94
CA ILE A 279 -14.87 2.15 11.48
C ILE A 279 -15.98 1.30 10.90
#